data_9cafb80f26f5383961bf78b093b24165
#
_entry.id   9cafb80f26f5383961bf78b093b24165
#
_cell.length_a   1.000
_cell.length_b   1.000
_cell.length_c   1.000
_cell.angle_alpha   90.00
_cell.angle_beta   90.00
_cell.angle_gamma   90.00
#
_symmetry.space_group_name_H-M   'P 1'
#
loop_
_entity.id
_entity.type
_entity.pdbx_description
1 polymer ?
#
loop_
_entity_poly.entity_id
_entity_poly.type
_entity_poly.pdbx_seq_one_letter_code
_entity_poly.pdbx_strand_id
1 'polypeptide(L)'
;YKTASFPLSLGGFRRQFFQKENILLGKFAKEFIFQIPELLKTEKNPNPTASVVPNGYLLMFGKEHAEEQYRALENHKACEAGTKNITGEELSKIFPYINSEGIETATYTDDKSEGWIDPFLFHSALKSKAIELGAEFIKGEVKDISEINAKTIVSAAGCWTKKLLEDIPVVPQKHTVFRVKCPTHIKEMPLSADLTTGVYWRPEGKEYLAGSPKWTFDDSNLEPAWDDFEEIVWPALAKRIPAFEELKLTGAWAGFYDHNKLDSNAIVGKHPKYENVYMASGFTGRGLQQAPGIGRALTELITTGSYQTIDVSV
;
A
#
# COMPACT_ATOMS: atom_id res chain seq x y z
N TYR A 1 1.79 12.90 13.32
CA TYR A 1 2.04 11.91 12.23
C TYR A 1 2.68 12.50 10.96
N LYS A 2 3.34 13.68 10.99
CA LYS A 2 3.91 14.31 9.78
C LYS A 2 4.95 13.44 9.05
N THR A 3 5.64 12.56 9.77
CA THR A 3 6.70 11.69 9.25
C THR A 3 6.29 10.21 9.24
N ALA A 4 5.06 9.89 9.59
CA ALA A 4 4.57 8.52 9.52
C ALA A 4 4.32 8.11 8.06
N SER A 5 4.49 6.84 7.76
CA SER A 5 4.38 6.33 6.38
C SER A 5 2.97 6.46 5.79
N PHE A 6 1.92 6.29 6.62
CA PHE A 6 0.55 6.26 6.10
C PHE A 6 0.10 7.57 5.44
N PRO A 7 0.35 8.80 5.98
CA PRO A 7 -0.12 10.01 5.32
C PRO A 7 0.68 10.39 4.07
N LEU A 8 1.83 9.74 3.88
CA LEU A 8 2.70 9.92 2.72
C LEU A 8 2.45 8.88 1.62
N SER A 9 1.53 7.94 1.86
CA SER A 9 1.14 6.88 0.93
C SER A 9 0.24 7.39 -0.19
N LEU A 10 0.30 6.75 -1.36
CA LEU A 10 -0.68 6.97 -2.44
C LEU A 10 -2.08 6.43 -2.11
N GLY A 11 -2.23 5.69 -1.02
CA GLY A 11 -3.51 5.18 -0.56
C GLY A 11 -4.08 4.02 -1.36
N GLY A 12 -3.31 3.41 -2.25
CA GLY A 12 -3.77 2.32 -3.10
C GLY A 12 -4.26 1.09 -2.33
N PHE A 13 -5.35 0.48 -2.79
CA PHE A 13 -5.81 -0.81 -2.33
C PHE A 13 -6.20 -1.71 -3.49
N ARG A 14 -5.76 -2.97 -3.43
CA ARG A 14 -5.91 -3.97 -4.50
C ARG A 14 -5.91 -5.39 -3.94
N ARG A 15 -6.31 -6.35 -4.78
CA ARG A 15 -6.24 -7.81 -4.51
C ARG A 15 -5.20 -8.50 -5.39
N GLN A 16 -4.61 -7.80 -6.32
CA GLN A 16 -3.65 -8.31 -7.30
C GLN A 16 -2.26 -8.46 -6.65
N PHE A 17 -2.02 -9.62 -6.04
CA PHE A 17 -0.75 -10.01 -5.41
C PHE A 17 -0.33 -11.40 -5.86
N PHE A 18 0.95 -11.74 -5.72
CA PHE A 18 1.49 -13.05 -6.07
C PHE A 18 1.11 -14.13 -5.04
N GLN A 19 1.17 -13.83 -3.74
CA GLN A 19 0.87 -14.77 -2.66
C GLN A 19 -0.60 -14.71 -2.25
N LYS A 20 -1.15 -15.88 -1.89
CA LYS A 20 -2.56 -16.05 -1.45
C LYS A 20 -2.89 -15.19 -0.23
N GLU A 21 -2.01 -15.15 0.74
CA GLU A 21 -2.19 -14.41 2.00
C GLU A 21 -2.37 -12.92 1.72
N ASN A 22 -1.56 -12.36 0.84
CA ASN A 22 -1.68 -10.96 0.41
C ASN A 22 -2.97 -10.71 -0.38
N ILE A 23 -3.43 -11.67 -1.19
CA ILE A 23 -4.73 -11.59 -1.90
C ILE A 23 -5.87 -11.60 -0.89
N LEU A 24 -5.85 -12.50 0.09
CA LEU A 24 -6.88 -12.62 1.13
C LEU A 24 -6.92 -11.35 2.02
N LEU A 25 -5.76 -10.83 2.41
CA LEU A 25 -5.66 -9.54 3.10
C LEU A 25 -6.23 -8.40 2.27
N GLY A 26 -5.97 -8.38 0.96
CA GLY A 26 -6.54 -7.40 0.02
C GLY A 26 -8.06 -7.53 -0.10
N LYS A 27 -8.60 -8.74 -0.14
CA LYS A 27 -10.06 -8.99 -0.13
C LYS A 27 -10.70 -8.47 1.16
N PHE A 28 -10.13 -8.80 2.31
CA PHE A 28 -10.61 -8.31 3.60
C PHE A 28 -10.56 -6.79 3.68
N ALA A 29 -9.45 -6.19 3.24
CA ALA A 29 -9.28 -4.74 3.20
C ALA A 29 -10.34 -4.05 2.33
N LYS A 30 -10.61 -4.59 1.15
CA LYS A 30 -11.67 -4.10 0.26
C LYS A 30 -13.01 -4.08 0.97
N GLU A 31 -13.42 -5.19 1.58
CA GLU A 31 -14.70 -5.27 2.30
C GLU A 31 -14.76 -4.28 3.45
N PHE A 32 -13.69 -4.17 4.23
CA PHE A 32 -13.59 -3.21 5.33
C PHE A 32 -13.68 -1.76 4.84
N ILE A 33 -12.94 -1.40 3.79
CA ILE A 33 -12.90 -0.03 3.25
C ILE A 33 -14.28 0.42 2.77
N PHE A 34 -15.01 -0.44 2.06
CA PHE A 34 -16.35 -0.10 1.60
C PHE A 34 -17.40 -0.06 2.72
N GLN A 35 -17.12 -0.66 3.87
CA GLN A 35 -17.99 -0.67 5.05
C GLN A 35 -17.61 0.39 6.09
N ILE A 36 -16.62 1.25 5.84
CA ILE A 36 -16.19 2.31 6.77
C ILE A 36 -17.36 3.13 7.31
N PRO A 37 -18.35 3.58 6.51
CA PRO A 37 -19.47 4.37 7.02
C PRO A 37 -20.26 3.69 8.14
N GLU A 38 -20.33 2.37 8.11
CA GLU A 38 -21.03 1.57 9.14
C GLU A 38 -20.10 1.14 10.27
N LEU A 39 -18.93 0.58 9.93
CA LEU A 39 -18.02 -0.01 10.92
C LEU A 39 -17.36 1.04 11.82
N LEU A 40 -17.04 2.22 11.27
CA LEU A 40 -16.28 3.26 11.97
C LEU A 40 -17.13 4.46 12.40
N LYS A 41 -18.46 4.35 12.28
CA LYS A 41 -19.39 5.36 12.79
C LYS A 41 -19.22 5.54 14.29
N THR A 42 -19.19 6.81 14.73
CA THR A 42 -19.14 7.22 16.13
C THR A 42 -20.11 8.36 16.39
N GLU A 43 -20.42 8.65 17.65
CA GLU A 43 -21.23 9.81 18.01
C GLU A 43 -20.61 11.13 17.51
N LYS A 44 -19.29 11.25 17.58
CA LYS A 44 -18.54 12.46 17.16
C LYS A 44 -18.30 12.51 15.66
N ASN A 45 -18.32 11.37 14.98
CA ASN A 45 -18.18 11.26 13.52
C ASN A 45 -19.25 10.30 12.98
N PRO A 46 -20.48 10.79 12.76
CA PRO A 46 -21.61 9.95 12.32
C PRO A 46 -21.53 9.50 10.85
N ASN A 47 -20.67 10.13 10.05
CA ASN A 47 -20.47 9.82 8.64
C ASN A 47 -18.97 9.71 8.31
N PRO A 48 -18.26 8.70 8.86
CA PRO A 48 -16.84 8.51 8.56
C PRO A 48 -16.65 8.11 7.09
N THR A 49 -15.57 8.58 6.51
CA THR A 49 -15.21 8.25 5.13
C THR A 49 -13.71 8.09 5.00
N ALA A 50 -13.28 7.35 4.00
CA ALA A 50 -11.90 7.32 3.50
C ALA A 50 -11.79 7.91 2.10
N SER A 51 -12.80 8.62 1.61
CA SER A 51 -12.84 9.19 0.24
C SER A 51 -12.43 8.15 -0.82
N VAL A 52 -13.12 7.02 -0.83
CA VAL A 52 -12.81 5.90 -1.73
C VAL A 52 -12.98 6.31 -3.18
N VAL A 53 -11.95 6.11 -3.99
CA VAL A 53 -11.98 6.30 -5.45
C VAL A 53 -11.79 4.94 -6.12
N PRO A 54 -12.87 4.25 -6.53
CA PRO A 54 -12.82 2.88 -7.03
C PRO A 54 -12.57 2.81 -8.55
N ASN A 55 -11.54 3.51 -9.02
CA ASN A 55 -11.20 3.57 -10.44
C ASN A 55 -10.39 2.35 -10.93
N GLY A 56 -10.18 1.38 -10.08
CA GLY A 56 -9.43 0.18 -10.38
C GLY A 56 -7.93 0.29 -10.15
N TYR A 57 -7.26 -0.80 -10.42
CA TYR A 57 -5.82 -0.95 -10.36
C TYR A 57 -5.32 -1.67 -11.61
N LEU A 58 -4.27 -1.16 -12.26
CA LEU A 58 -3.69 -1.72 -13.48
C LEU A 58 -2.22 -2.02 -13.25
N LEU A 59 -1.83 -3.28 -13.41
CA LEU A 59 -0.43 -3.71 -13.38
C LEU A 59 0.00 -4.15 -14.76
N MET A 60 1.11 -3.61 -15.26
CA MET A 60 1.65 -3.90 -16.59
C MET A 60 3.00 -4.60 -16.46
N PHE A 61 3.18 -5.71 -17.15
CA PHE A 61 4.34 -6.58 -17.05
C PHE A 61 5.02 -6.71 -18.42
N GLY A 62 6.34 -6.56 -18.42
CA GLY A 62 7.17 -6.94 -19.54
C GLY A 62 7.38 -8.46 -19.61
N LYS A 63 8.06 -8.88 -20.65
CA LYS A 63 8.32 -10.30 -20.91
C LYS A 63 9.07 -10.99 -19.76
N GLU A 64 9.95 -10.27 -19.09
CA GLU A 64 10.76 -10.75 -17.96
C GLU A 64 9.94 -11.13 -16.71
N HIS A 65 8.76 -10.54 -16.54
CA HIS A 65 7.88 -10.77 -15.38
C HIS A 65 6.60 -11.53 -15.73
N ALA A 66 6.37 -11.81 -17.02
CA ALA A 66 5.12 -12.42 -17.49
C ALA A 66 4.91 -13.83 -16.93
N GLU A 67 5.96 -14.65 -16.86
CA GLU A 67 5.85 -16.01 -16.31
C GLU A 67 5.45 -16.02 -14.83
N GLU A 68 6.05 -15.15 -14.03
CA GLU A 68 5.71 -15.02 -12.60
C GLU A 68 4.25 -14.57 -12.44
N GLN A 69 3.83 -13.60 -13.27
CA GLN A 69 2.45 -13.13 -13.29
C GLN A 69 1.47 -14.25 -13.69
N TYR A 70 1.78 -15.05 -14.71
CA TYR A 70 0.93 -16.17 -15.10
C TYR A 70 0.77 -17.21 -13.98
N ARG A 71 1.82 -17.51 -13.23
CA ARG A 71 1.74 -18.35 -12.03
C ARG A 71 0.86 -17.73 -10.94
N ALA A 72 0.94 -16.41 -10.76
CA ALA A 72 0.11 -15.70 -9.79
C ALA A 72 -1.39 -15.75 -10.12
N LEU A 73 -1.76 -15.85 -11.41
CA LEU A 73 -3.17 -15.97 -11.81
C LEU A 73 -3.86 -17.21 -11.27
N GLU A 74 -3.14 -18.29 -11.01
CA GLU A 74 -3.70 -19.47 -10.32
C GLU A 74 -4.14 -19.12 -8.90
N ASN A 75 -3.31 -18.36 -8.18
CA ASN A 75 -3.66 -17.85 -6.84
C ASN A 75 -4.81 -16.86 -6.91
N HIS A 76 -4.84 -15.96 -7.91
CA HIS A 76 -5.95 -15.04 -8.10
C HIS A 76 -7.27 -15.78 -8.32
N LYS A 77 -7.26 -16.83 -9.14
CA LYS A 77 -8.44 -17.69 -9.39
C LYS A 77 -8.85 -18.44 -8.12
N ALA A 78 -7.90 -19.08 -7.44
CA ALA A 78 -8.18 -19.85 -6.21
C ALA A 78 -8.73 -18.96 -5.08
N CYS A 79 -8.32 -17.71 -5.00
CA CYS A 79 -8.79 -16.73 -4.02
C CYS A 79 -9.96 -15.88 -4.52
N GLU A 80 -10.49 -16.15 -5.72
CA GLU A 80 -11.58 -15.35 -6.33
C GLU A 80 -11.29 -13.84 -6.31
N ALA A 81 -10.08 -13.47 -6.74
CA ALA A 81 -9.64 -12.08 -6.72
C ALA A 81 -10.36 -11.18 -7.75
N GLY A 82 -11.05 -11.76 -8.72
CA GLY A 82 -11.74 -11.01 -9.78
C GLY A 82 -10.79 -10.36 -10.80
N THR A 83 -9.51 -10.72 -10.78
CA THR A 83 -8.48 -10.19 -11.66
C THR A 83 -8.68 -10.66 -13.09
N LYS A 84 -8.65 -9.73 -14.02
CA LYS A 84 -8.57 -10.00 -15.46
C LYS A 84 -7.15 -9.90 -15.94
N ASN A 85 -6.73 -10.84 -16.78
CA ASN A 85 -5.44 -10.80 -17.46
C ASN A 85 -5.68 -10.51 -18.94
N ILE A 86 -4.91 -9.59 -19.49
CA ILE A 86 -5.00 -9.12 -20.88
C ILE A 86 -3.61 -9.05 -21.51
N THR A 87 -3.55 -9.18 -22.84
CA THR A 87 -2.33 -8.96 -23.60
C THR A 87 -2.01 -7.47 -23.77
N GLY A 88 -0.77 -7.15 -24.19
CA GLY A 88 -0.42 -5.77 -24.53
C GLY A 88 -1.28 -5.17 -25.66
N GLU A 89 -1.76 -5.99 -26.61
CA GLU A 89 -2.67 -5.53 -27.66
C GLU A 89 -4.07 -5.18 -27.10
N GLU A 90 -4.61 -6.00 -26.21
CA GLU A 90 -5.89 -5.74 -25.55
C GLU A 90 -5.80 -4.52 -24.62
N LEU A 91 -4.64 -4.31 -23.98
CA LEU A 91 -4.39 -3.17 -23.11
C LEU A 91 -4.67 -1.85 -23.83
N SER A 92 -4.14 -1.65 -25.04
CA SER A 92 -4.35 -0.42 -25.83
C SER A 92 -5.80 -0.25 -26.30
N LYS A 93 -6.58 -1.33 -26.41
CA LYS A 93 -8.00 -1.26 -26.76
C LYS A 93 -8.85 -0.84 -25.56
N ILE A 94 -8.51 -1.32 -24.36
CA ILE A 94 -9.25 -1.03 -23.11
C ILE A 94 -8.85 0.34 -22.56
N PHE A 95 -7.54 0.67 -22.63
CA PHE A 95 -6.97 1.91 -22.16
C PHE A 95 -6.26 2.66 -23.31
N PRO A 96 -7.02 3.30 -24.24
CA PRO A 96 -6.47 3.85 -25.48
C PRO A 96 -5.45 4.99 -25.31
N TYR A 97 -5.32 5.53 -24.11
CA TYR A 97 -4.29 6.52 -23.76
C TYR A 97 -2.94 5.87 -23.38
N ILE A 98 -2.89 4.52 -23.24
CA ILE A 98 -1.68 3.78 -22.87
C ILE A 98 -0.98 3.27 -24.13
N ASN A 99 0.30 3.60 -24.28
CA ASN A 99 1.20 2.94 -25.20
C ASN A 99 1.61 1.57 -24.62
N SER A 100 1.24 0.48 -25.27
CA SER A 100 1.51 -0.89 -24.81
C SER A 100 2.85 -1.45 -25.27
N GLU A 101 3.71 -0.65 -25.92
CA GLU A 101 5.02 -1.10 -26.37
C GLU A 101 5.85 -1.70 -25.20
N GLY A 102 6.35 -2.93 -25.40
CA GLY A 102 7.13 -3.66 -24.41
C GLY A 102 6.29 -4.29 -23.27
N ILE A 103 4.96 -4.21 -23.32
CA ILE A 103 4.07 -4.91 -22.40
C ILE A 103 3.65 -6.25 -22.98
N GLU A 104 4.00 -7.33 -22.30
CA GLU A 104 3.60 -8.69 -22.63
C GLU A 104 2.19 -8.99 -22.12
N THR A 105 1.93 -8.65 -20.88
CA THR A 105 0.66 -8.88 -20.22
C THR A 105 0.34 -7.77 -19.21
N ALA A 106 -0.95 -7.58 -18.94
CA ALA A 106 -1.39 -6.68 -17.88
C ALA A 106 -2.55 -7.30 -17.11
N THR A 107 -2.69 -6.88 -15.85
CA THR A 107 -3.81 -7.29 -14.99
C THR A 107 -4.56 -6.10 -14.46
N TYR A 108 -5.89 -6.23 -14.39
CA TYR A 108 -6.78 -5.22 -13.82
C TYR A 108 -8.07 -5.85 -13.29
N THR A 109 -8.88 -5.06 -12.58
CA THR A 109 -10.24 -5.42 -12.18
C THR A 109 -11.22 -4.41 -12.76
N ASP A 110 -12.39 -4.87 -13.22
CA ASP A 110 -13.44 -4.02 -13.81
C ASP A 110 -14.68 -3.88 -12.92
N ASP A 111 -14.63 -4.45 -11.72
CA ASP A 111 -15.74 -4.49 -10.76
C ASP A 111 -15.78 -3.29 -9.80
N LYS A 112 -14.98 -2.27 -10.05
CA LYS A 112 -14.83 -1.08 -9.19
C LYS A 112 -14.51 -1.41 -7.72
N SER A 113 -13.79 -2.48 -7.49
CA SER A 113 -13.44 -2.98 -6.16
C SER A 113 -11.99 -2.70 -5.73
N GLU A 114 -11.25 -2.01 -6.57
CA GLU A 114 -9.86 -1.57 -6.33
C GLU A 114 -9.72 -0.08 -6.66
N GLY A 115 -8.68 0.53 -6.17
CA GLY A 115 -8.40 1.94 -6.38
C GLY A 115 -7.57 2.54 -5.27
N TRP A 116 -8.00 3.68 -4.74
CA TRP A 116 -7.31 4.34 -3.62
C TRP A 116 -8.26 5.03 -2.66
N ILE A 117 -7.73 5.33 -1.50
CA ILE A 117 -8.40 6.05 -0.42
C ILE A 117 -7.56 7.24 0.01
N ASP A 118 -8.15 8.16 0.75
CA ASP A 118 -7.41 9.16 1.52
C ASP A 118 -6.86 8.52 2.80
N PRO A 119 -5.52 8.39 2.93
CA PRO A 119 -4.91 7.73 4.09
C PRO A 119 -5.17 8.44 5.41
N PHE A 120 -5.27 9.79 5.38
CA PHE A 120 -5.49 10.58 6.58
C PHE A 120 -6.93 10.41 7.10
N LEU A 121 -7.92 10.46 6.20
CA LEU A 121 -9.33 10.24 6.56
C LEU A 121 -9.53 8.82 7.09
N PHE A 122 -8.94 7.83 6.44
CA PHE A 122 -8.99 6.43 6.90
C PHE A 122 -8.43 6.26 8.31
N HIS A 123 -7.22 6.74 8.57
CA HIS A 123 -6.61 6.71 9.90
C HIS A 123 -7.45 7.48 10.93
N SER A 124 -7.99 8.64 10.56
CA SER A 124 -8.80 9.46 11.47
C SER A 124 -10.08 8.75 11.87
N ALA A 125 -10.74 8.05 10.94
CA ALA A 125 -11.93 7.26 11.23
C ALA A 125 -11.62 6.09 12.17
N LEU A 126 -10.55 5.32 11.91
CA LEU A 126 -10.07 4.25 12.78
C LEU A 126 -9.75 4.76 14.18
N LYS A 127 -9.00 5.86 14.27
CA LYS A 127 -8.64 6.48 15.55
C LYS A 127 -9.86 6.93 16.35
N SER A 128 -10.82 7.59 15.68
CA SER A 128 -12.05 8.05 16.34
C SER A 128 -12.84 6.88 16.92
N LYS A 129 -12.95 5.79 16.16
CA LYS A 129 -13.63 4.57 16.61
C LYS A 129 -12.91 3.89 17.76
N ALA A 130 -11.58 3.78 17.69
CA ALA A 130 -10.78 3.22 18.78
C ALA A 130 -10.95 4.01 20.10
N ILE A 131 -10.95 5.35 20.02
CA ILE A 131 -11.18 6.20 21.19
C ILE A 131 -12.59 5.98 21.77
N GLU A 132 -13.62 5.90 20.94
CA GLU A 132 -15.01 5.63 21.39
C GLU A 132 -15.11 4.28 22.11
N LEU A 133 -14.32 3.29 21.64
CA LEU A 133 -14.23 1.95 22.23
C LEU A 133 -13.32 1.89 23.48
N GLY A 134 -12.78 3.03 23.94
CA GLY A 134 -12.00 3.12 25.17
C GLY A 134 -10.48 3.08 24.99
N ALA A 135 -9.95 3.13 23.77
CA ALA A 135 -8.51 3.22 23.57
C ALA A 135 -7.97 4.62 23.97
N GLU A 136 -6.87 4.63 24.69
CA GLU A 136 -6.12 5.84 25.03
C GLU A 136 -4.95 6.06 24.06
N PHE A 137 -4.78 7.30 23.61
CA PHE A 137 -3.68 7.70 22.74
C PHE A 137 -2.68 8.55 23.51
N ILE A 138 -1.55 7.94 23.89
CA ILE A 138 -0.47 8.60 24.62
C ILE A 138 0.56 9.10 23.61
N LYS A 139 0.89 10.38 23.65
CA LYS A 139 1.96 10.97 22.86
C LYS A 139 3.29 10.77 23.58
N GLY A 140 4.19 10.01 22.96
CA GLY A 140 5.51 9.73 23.50
C GLY A 140 6.37 8.97 22.49
N GLU A 141 7.64 8.81 22.80
CA GLU A 141 8.58 7.97 22.10
C GLU A 141 8.96 6.81 23.05
N VAL A 142 8.77 5.58 22.58
CA VAL A 142 9.26 4.39 23.27
C VAL A 142 10.67 4.12 22.78
N LYS A 143 11.64 4.14 23.67
CA LYS A 143 13.06 3.87 23.35
C LYS A 143 13.46 2.44 23.66
N ASP A 144 12.81 1.85 24.65
CA ASP A 144 13.02 0.46 25.07
C ASP A 144 11.66 -0.19 25.34
N ILE A 145 11.43 -1.38 24.81
CA ILE A 145 10.17 -2.11 24.98
C ILE A 145 9.92 -2.49 26.46
N SER A 146 10.97 -2.59 27.26
CA SER A 146 10.90 -2.87 28.70
C SER A 146 10.28 -1.72 29.52
N GLU A 147 10.22 -0.50 28.95
CA GLU A 147 9.55 0.65 29.60
C GLU A 147 8.03 0.48 29.63
N ILE A 148 7.48 -0.46 28.83
CA ILE A 148 6.04 -0.64 28.71
C ILE A 148 5.57 -1.69 29.71
N ASN A 149 4.85 -1.23 30.74
CA ASN A 149 4.19 -2.12 31.70
C ASN A 149 2.80 -2.54 31.20
N ALA A 150 2.75 -3.60 30.37
CA ALA A 150 1.50 -4.15 29.84
C ALA A 150 1.55 -5.68 29.82
N LYS A 151 0.38 -6.32 29.95
CA LYS A 151 0.24 -7.78 29.82
C LYS A 151 0.55 -8.26 28.40
N THR A 152 0.20 -7.48 27.40
CA THR A 152 0.43 -7.74 25.99
C THR A 152 0.88 -6.46 25.31
N ILE A 153 1.90 -6.54 24.51
CA ILE A 153 2.47 -5.45 23.74
C ILE A 153 2.37 -5.82 22.25
N VAL A 154 1.87 -4.91 21.42
CA VAL A 154 1.90 -5.05 19.98
C VAL A 154 2.81 -3.97 19.40
N SER A 155 3.95 -4.36 18.87
CA SER A 155 4.85 -3.46 18.15
C SER A 155 4.37 -3.26 16.72
N ALA A 156 3.92 -2.06 16.41
CA ALA A 156 3.57 -1.62 15.05
C ALA A 156 4.39 -0.36 14.69
N ALA A 157 5.69 -0.40 15.02
CA ALA A 157 6.59 0.74 14.91
C ALA A 157 7.10 1.01 13.47
N GLY A 158 6.60 0.25 12.47
CA GLY A 158 6.94 0.41 11.06
C GLY A 158 8.46 0.27 10.84
N CYS A 159 9.05 1.18 10.08
CA CYS A 159 10.48 1.15 9.78
C CYS A 159 11.40 1.33 11.00
N TRP A 160 10.86 1.74 12.15
CA TRP A 160 11.59 1.90 13.40
C TRP A 160 11.56 0.65 14.30
N THR A 161 10.89 -0.43 13.86
CA THR A 161 10.78 -1.68 14.63
C THR A 161 12.13 -2.21 15.09
N LYS A 162 13.16 -2.15 14.24
CA LYS A 162 14.50 -2.60 14.57
C LYS A 162 15.15 -1.85 15.75
N LYS A 163 14.73 -0.60 16.03
CA LYS A 163 15.22 0.16 17.18
C LYS A 163 14.67 -0.36 18.51
N LEU A 164 13.53 -1.06 18.47
CA LEU A 164 12.88 -1.65 19.65
C LEU A 164 13.13 -3.17 19.75
N LEU A 165 13.26 -3.82 18.61
CA LEU A 165 13.38 -5.28 18.45
C LEU A 165 14.53 -5.53 17.46
N GLU A 166 15.75 -5.64 17.97
CA GLU A 166 17.00 -5.65 17.17
C GLU A 166 17.07 -6.79 16.15
N ASP A 167 16.44 -7.92 16.45
CA ASP A 167 16.50 -9.14 15.61
C ASP A 167 15.64 -9.06 14.36
N ILE A 168 14.74 -8.06 14.28
CA ILE A 168 13.79 -7.97 13.18
C ILE A 168 14.44 -7.33 11.95
N PRO A 169 14.43 -8.01 10.77
CA PRO A 169 15.15 -7.57 9.58
C PRO A 169 14.40 -6.47 8.80
N VAL A 170 13.78 -5.54 9.53
CA VAL A 170 13.04 -4.42 8.97
C VAL A 170 13.88 -3.15 9.00
N VAL A 171 13.97 -2.48 7.87
CA VAL A 171 14.76 -1.25 7.72
C VAL A 171 13.93 -0.17 7.02
N PRO A 172 14.22 1.13 7.27
CA PRO A 172 13.63 2.21 6.50
C PRO A 172 14.11 2.14 5.05
N GLN A 173 13.17 2.26 4.12
CA GLN A 173 13.43 2.37 2.69
C GLN A 173 12.72 3.62 2.19
N LYS A 174 13.49 4.64 1.83
CA LYS A 174 12.97 5.95 1.40
C LYS A 174 12.51 5.90 -0.06
N HIS A 175 11.28 6.33 -0.30
CA HIS A 175 10.67 6.47 -1.63
C HIS A 175 10.25 7.90 -1.86
N THR A 176 10.36 8.37 -3.11
CA THR A 176 9.89 9.70 -3.52
C THR A 176 8.61 9.57 -4.33
N VAL A 177 7.67 10.46 -4.04
CA VAL A 177 6.44 10.66 -4.79
C VAL A 177 6.43 12.08 -5.35
N PHE A 178 6.15 12.20 -6.63
CA PHE A 178 6.03 13.47 -7.36
C PHE A 178 4.57 13.82 -7.58
N ARG A 179 4.24 15.09 -7.44
CA ARG A 179 2.96 15.67 -7.85
C ARG A 179 3.17 16.41 -9.15
N VAL A 180 2.38 16.08 -10.15
CA VAL A 180 2.56 16.59 -11.50
C VAL A 180 1.23 17.02 -12.09
N LYS A 181 1.27 17.98 -13.01
CA LYS A 181 0.12 18.53 -13.72
C LYS A 181 0.29 18.29 -15.22
N CYS A 182 -0.79 17.84 -15.87
CA CYS A 182 -0.88 17.71 -17.32
C CYS A 182 -2.02 18.58 -17.85
N PRO A 183 -1.87 19.28 -18.97
CA PRO A 183 -2.99 19.98 -19.63
C PRO A 183 -4.11 19.01 -20.04
N THR A 184 -3.74 17.82 -20.50
CA THR A 184 -4.68 16.75 -20.84
C THR A 184 -5.14 16.02 -19.57
N HIS A 185 -6.45 16.04 -19.31
CA HIS A 185 -7.05 15.31 -18.21
C HIS A 185 -7.64 13.98 -18.70
N ILE A 186 -7.11 12.87 -18.20
CA ILE A 186 -7.59 11.52 -18.49
C ILE A 186 -8.55 11.11 -17.38
N LYS A 187 -9.83 10.94 -17.75
CA LYS A 187 -10.88 10.55 -16.81
C LYS A 187 -10.79 9.06 -16.48
N GLU A 188 -11.22 8.70 -15.27
CA GLU A 188 -11.36 7.31 -14.81
C GLU A 188 -10.10 6.44 -14.94
N MET A 189 -8.94 7.09 -14.93
CA MET A 189 -7.66 6.36 -14.95
C MET A 189 -7.51 5.54 -13.66
N PRO A 190 -7.18 4.22 -13.74
CA PRO A 190 -6.85 3.43 -12.57
C PRO A 190 -5.52 3.86 -11.93
N LEU A 191 -5.29 3.48 -10.69
CA LEU A 191 -3.93 3.47 -10.17
C LEU A 191 -3.14 2.43 -10.96
N SER A 192 -2.09 2.88 -11.61
CA SER A 192 -1.34 2.08 -12.56
C SER A 192 0.11 1.92 -12.13
N ALA A 193 0.70 0.76 -12.40
CA ALA A 193 2.12 0.53 -12.24
C ALA A 193 2.69 -0.18 -13.48
N ASP A 194 3.74 0.38 -14.03
CA ASP A 194 4.52 -0.20 -15.11
C ASP A 194 5.72 -0.95 -14.52
N LEU A 195 5.61 -2.27 -14.43
CA LEU A 195 6.64 -3.11 -13.81
C LEU A 195 7.91 -3.21 -14.68
N THR A 196 7.85 -2.76 -15.95
CA THR A 196 9.06 -2.70 -16.81
C THR A 196 9.99 -1.57 -16.40
N THR A 197 9.43 -0.52 -15.79
CA THR A 197 10.18 0.65 -15.30
C THR A 197 10.13 0.80 -13.79
N GLY A 198 9.16 0.15 -13.12
CA GLY A 198 8.85 0.32 -11.70
C GLY A 198 8.13 1.64 -11.35
N VAL A 199 7.83 2.48 -12.35
CA VAL A 199 7.08 3.73 -12.13
C VAL A 199 5.60 3.43 -11.97
N TYR A 200 4.98 4.08 -10.99
CA TYR A 200 3.55 3.96 -10.72
C TYR A 200 2.91 5.34 -10.58
N TRP A 201 1.62 5.44 -10.92
CA TRP A 201 0.90 6.73 -10.92
C TRP A 201 -0.60 6.56 -10.68
N ARG A 202 -1.23 7.65 -10.29
CA ARG A 202 -2.68 7.77 -10.20
C ARG A 202 -3.14 9.23 -10.34
N PRO A 203 -4.39 9.47 -10.72
CA PRO A 203 -4.99 10.81 -10.63
C PRO A 203 -5.09 11.31 -9.17
N GLU A 204 -4.97 12.64 -9.01
CA GLU A 204 -5.24 13.34 -7.77
C GLU A 204 -5.97 14.66 -8.09
N GLY A 205 -7.30 14.60 -8.11
CA GLY A 205 -8.12 15.73 -8.57
C GLY A 205 -7.81 16.12 -10.02
N LYS A 206 -7.19 17.29 -10.23
CA LYS A 206 -6.76 17.77 -11.55
C LYS A 206 -5.28 17.51 -11.85
N GLU A 207 -4.59 16.90 -10.93
CA GLU A 207 -3.17 16.57 -11.01
C GLU A 207 -2.99 15.04 -11.02
N TYR A 208 -1.74 14.61 -11.02
CA TYR A 208 -1.37 13.20 -10.90
C TYR A 208 -0.28 13.07 -9.85
N LEU A 209 -0.26 11.92 -9.18
CA LEU A 209 0.83 11.48 -8.33
C LEU A 209 1.60 10.39 -9.05
N ALA A 210 2.92 10.43 -8.99
CA ALA A 210 3.80 9.42 -9.58
C ALA A 210 4.92 9.06 -8.62
N GLY A 211 5.22 7.78 -8.48
CA GLY A 211 6.28 7.30 -7.62
C GLY A 211 7.53 6.90 -8.39
N SER A 212 8.71 7.24 -7.83
CA SER A 212 9.99 6.77 -8.34
C SER A 212 10.20 5.28 -8.01
N PRO A 213 10.75 4.49 -8.94
CA PRO A 213 11.21 3.12 -8.66
C PRO A 213 12.49 3.09 -7.83
N LYS A 214 13.27 4.18 -7.82
CA LYS A 214 14.46 4.30 -7.00
C LYS A 214 14.10 4.46 -5.53
N TRP A 215 14.90 3.87 -4.69
CA TRP A 215 14.80 3.96 -3.24
C TRP A 215 16.18 3.92 -2.60
N THR A 216 16.29 4.41 -1.37
CA THR A 216 17.51 4.35 -0.57
C THR A 216 17.21 3.85 0.83
N PHE A 217 18.23 3.32 1.50
CA PHE A 217 18.13 2.96 2.92
C PHE A 217 18.61 4.10 3.86
N ASP A 218 18.73 5.31 3.31
CA ASP A 218 19.05 6.50 4.10
C ASP A 218 17.81 6.95 4.88
N ASP A 219 17.88 6.92 6.20
CA ASP A 219 16.84 7.34 7.13
C ASP A 219 17.11 8.71 7.77
N SER A 220 18.14 9.41 7.32
CA SER A 220 18.58 10.69 7.89
C SER A 220 17.57 11.82 7.70
N ASN A 221 16.80 11.77 6.60
CA ASN A 221 15.83 12.80 6.25
C ASN A 221 14.74 12.27 5.30
N LEU A 222 13.69 13.11 5.09
CA LEU A 222 12.62 12.90 4.11
C LEU A 222 12.72 13.85 2.92
N GLU A 223 13.94 14.26 2.56
CA GLU A 223 14.15 15.07 1.35
C GLU A 223 13.89 14.23 0.10
N PRO A 224 13.04 14.68 -0.83
CA PRO A 224 12.78 14.00 -2.08
C PRO A 224 14.02 13.89 -2.97
N ALA A 225 14.13 12.82 -3.74
CA ALA A 225 15.12 12.68 -4.80
C ALA A 225 14.63 13.43 -6.07
N TRP A 226 14.83 14.73 -6.11
CA TRP A 226 14.27 15.60 -7.16
C TRP A 226 14.71 15.21 -8.57
N ASP A 227 15.97 14.81 -8.74
CA ASP A 227 16.56 14.44 -10.05
C ASP A 227 15.88 13.21 -10.66
N ASP A 228 15.34 12.33 -9.83
CA ASP A 228 14.61 11.13 -10.31
C ASP A 228 13.41 11.49 -11.19
N PHE A 229 12.84 12.68 -11.05
CA PHE A 229 11.72 13.09 -11.88
C PHE A 229 12.13 13.20 -13.35
N GLU A 230 13.18 13.96 -13.64
CA GLU A 230 13.63 14.19 -15.03
C GLU A 230 14.38 12.98 -15.59
N GLU A 231 15.14 12.26 -14.76
CA GLU A 231 15.96 11.14 -15.20
C GLU A 231 15.16 9.86 -15.44
N ILE A 232 14.07 9.64 -14.69
CA ILE A 232 13.40 8.34 -14.64
C ILE A 232 11.88 8.46 -14.79
N VAL A 233 11.23 9.25 -13.92
CA VAL A 233 9.77 9.20 -13.79
C VAL A 233 9.09 9.83 -14.99
N TRP A 234 9.48 11.04 -15.38
CA TRP A 234 8.91 11.71 -16.54
C TRP A 234 9.14 10.96 -17.85
N PRO A 235 10.34 10.49 -18.20
CA PRO A 235 10.55 9.70 -19.41
C PRO A 235 9.72 8.41 -19.47
N ALA A 236 9.60 7.69 -18.34
CA ALA A 236 8.79 6.48 -18.25
C ALA A 236 7.29 6.79 -18.43
N LEU A 237 6.80 7.85 -17.80
CA LEU A 237 5.41 8.29 -17.93
C LEU A 237 5.08 8.76 -19.35
N ALA A 238 5.94 9.58 -19.96
CA ALA A 238 5.75 10.08 -21.32
C ALA A 238 5.77 8.94 -22.35
N LYS A 239 6.66 7.96 -22.19
CA LYS A 239 6.68 6.75 -23.01
C LYS A 239 5.37 5.97 -22.89
N ARG A 240 4.85 5.81 -21.68
CA ARG A 240 3.66 5.01 -21.40
C ARG A 240 2.35 5.72 -21.73
N ILE A 241 2.29 7.02 -21.55
CA ILE A 241 1.14 7.89 -21.83
C ILE A 241 1.64 9.09 -22.62
N PRO A 242 1.54 9.10 -23.97
CA PRO A 242 2.12 10.17 -24.79
C PRO A 242 1.69 11.59 -24.39
N ALA A 243 0.46 11.77 -23.92
CA ALA A 243 0.00 13.08 -23.39
C ALA A 243 0.81 13.59 -22.19
N PHE A 244 1.56 12.72 -21.51
CA PHE A 244 2.38 13.07 -20.35
C PHE A 244 3.76 13.65 -20.72
N GLU A 245 4.07 13.80 -22.02
CA GLU A 245 5.20 14.65 -22.45
C GLU A 245 5.07 16.09 -21.94
N GLU A 246 3.83 16.57 -21.75
CA GLU A 246 3.53 17.93 -21.29
C GLU A 246 3.44 18.05 -19.76
N LEU A 247 3.87 17.03 -19.00
CA LEU A 247 3.85 17.08 -17.53
C LEU A 247 4.70 18.23 -16.98
N LYS A 248 4.18 18.86 -15.95
CA LYS A 248 4.91 19.86 -15.15
C LYS A 248 4.95 19.41 -13.70
N LEU A 249 6.14 19.36 -13.14
CA LEU A 249 6.35 19.08 -11.71
C LEU A 249 5.76 20.22 -10.88
N THR A 250 4.89 19.89 -9.92
CA THR A 250 4.24 20.86 -9.02
C THR A 250 4.65 20.66 -7.56
N GLY A 251 5.29 19.54 -7.24
CA GLY A 251 5.82 19.26 -5.91
C GLY A 251 6.28 17.80 -5.77
N ALA A 252 6.91 17.52 -4.65
CA ALA A 252 7.30 16.16 -4.28
C ALA A 252 7.34 16.00 -2.76
N TRP A 253 7.31 14.77 -2.31
CA TRP A 253 7.59 14.39 -0.93
C TRP A 253 8.25 13.01 -0.88
N ALA A 254 8.89 12.69 0.22
CA ALA A 254 9.41 11.35 0.46
C ALA A 254 8.75 10.74 1.69
N GLY A 255 8.74 9.40 1.73
CA GLY A 255 8.24 8.61 2.84
C GLY A 255 9.05 7.34 3.01
N PHE A 256 8.99 6.74 4.20
CA PHE A 256 9.66 5.48 4.45
C PHE A 256 8.68 4.31 4.32
N TYR A 257 9.09 3.29 3.57
CA TYR A 257 8.57 1.95 3.73
C TYR A 257 9.30 1.26 4.89
N ASP A 258 8.61 0.40 5.58
CA ASP A 258 9.18 -0.57 6.52
C ASP A 258 9.56 -1.82 5.74
N HIS A 259 10.74 -1.78 5.09
CA HIS A 259 11.17 -2.84 4.20
C HIS A 259 11.66 -4.07 4.97
N ASN A 260 11.01 -5.22 4.76
CA ASN A 260 11.51 -6.51 5.22
C ASN A 260 12.54 -7.05 4.24
N LYS A 261 13.77 -7.19 4.71
CA LYS A 261 14.92 -7.61 3.90
C LYS A 261 14.93 -9.10 3.54
N LEU A 262 14.10 -9.93 4.15
CA LEU A 262 14.06 -11.37 3.86
C LEU A 262 13.30 -11.65 2.55
N ASP A 263 12.07 -11.21 2.48
CA ASP A 263 11.16 -11.57 1.40
C ASP A 263 10.19 -10.46 1.00
N SER A 264 10.38 -9.26 1.56
CA SER A 264 9.49 -8.11 1.35
C SER A 264 8.04 -8.32 1.81
N ASN A 265 7.73 -9.34 2.62
CA ASN A 265 6.41 -9.55 3.21
C ASN A 265 6.36 -9.10 4.67
N ALA A 266 5.13 -8.89 5.17
CA ALA A 266 4.93 -8.47 6.55
C ALA A 266 5.35 -9.57 7.54
N ILE A 267 5.97 -9.15 8.64
CA ILE A 267 6.25 -10.00 9.80
C ILE A 267 5.13 -9.77 10.81
N VAL A 268 4.30 -10.79 11.01
CA VAL A 268 3.10 -10.71 11.85
C VAL A 268 3.07 -11.89 12.81
N GLY A 269 2.86 -11.63 14.10
CA GLY A 269 2.71 -12.68 15.08
C GLY A 269 3.45 -12.43 16.37
N LYS A 270 3.61 -13.49 17.19
CA LYS A 270 4.32 -13.43 18.47
C LYS A 270 5.83 -13.32 18.24
N HIS A 271 6.49 -12.47 19.03
CA HIS A 271 7.95 -12.35 18.98
C HIS A 271 8.60 -13.62 19.56
N PRO A 272 9.64 -14.19 18.92
CA PRO A 272 10.24 -15.45 19.36
C PRO A 272 10.94 -15.39 20.74
N LYS A 273 11.43 -14.20 21.14
CA LYS A 273 12.17 -14.05 22.41
C LYS A 273 11.36 -13.43 23.55
N TYR A 274 10.31 -12.66 23.25
CA TYR A 274 9.51 -11.97 24.26
C TYR A 274 8.12 -12.58 24.33
N GLU A 275 7.77 -13.17 25.48
CA GLU A 275 6.53 -13.92 25.64
C GLU A 275 5.26 -13.09 25.48
N ASN A 276 5.32 -11.81 25.82
CA ASN A 276 4.16 -10.91 25.79
C ASN A 276 4.18 -9.91 24.62
N VAL A 277 5.14 -10.04 23.68
CA VAL A 277 5.29 -9.12 22.54
C VAL A 277 4.80 -9.77 21.24
N TYR A 278 3.96 -9.05 20.54
CA TYR A 278 3.51 -9.36 19.18
C TYR A 278 3.99 -8.26 18.21
N MET A 279 4.05 -8.58 16.94
CA MET A 279 4.59 -7.69 15.92
C MET A 279 3.66 -7.57 14.72
N ALA A 280 3.63 -6.38 14.12
CA ALA A 280 3.09 -6.09 12.81
C ALA A 280 4.01 -5.08 12.12
N SER A 281 4.92 -5.55 11.28
CA SER A 281 6.00 -4.73 10.69
C SER A 281 6.50 -5.32 9.38
N GLY A 282 7.25 -4.56 8.60
CA GLY A 282 7.88 -5.05 7.38
C GLY A 282 6.93 -5.17 6.19
N PHE A 283 5.91 -4.32 6.12
CA PHE A 283 4.87 -4.37 5.09
C PHE A 283 5.35 -3.98 3.67
N THR A 284 6.52 -3.40 3.56
CA THR A 284 7.14 -3.03 2.29
C THR A 284 6.17 -2.27 1.36
N GLY A 285 5.56 -1.20 1.91
CA GLY A 285 4.63 -0.32 1.18
C GLY A 285 3.17 -0.78 1.12
N ARG A 286 2.81 -1.95 1.68
CA ARG A 286 1.44 -2.49 1.62
C ARG A 286 0.64 -2.30 2.92
N GLY A 287 1.25 -1.73 3.97
CA GLY A 287 0.69 -1.68 5.32
C GLY A 287 -0.65 -0.98 5.42
N LEU A 288 -0.88 0.12 4.69
CA LEU A 288 -2.13 0.85 4.76
C LEU A 288 -3.34 -0.04 4.42
N GLN A 289 -3.29 -0.73 3.29
CA GLN A 289 -4.38 -1.59 2.86
C GLN A 289 -4.47 -2.89 3.65
N GLN A 290 -3.35 -3.43 4.17
CA GLN A 290 -3.34 -4.68 4.93
C GLN A 290 -3.74 -4.50 6.40
N ALA A 291 -3.64 -3.28 6.92
CA ALA A 291 -3.88 -2.97 8.34
C ALA A 291 -5.21 -3.53 8.91
N PRO A 292 -6.36 -3.48 8.24
CA PRO A 292 -7.59 -4.07 8.77
C PRO A 292 -7.49 -5.58 8.98
N GLY A 293 -7.01 -6.31 7.98
CA GLY A 293 -6.86 -7.76 8.05
C GLY A 293 -5.81 -8.21 9.08
N ILE A 294 -4.69 -7.50 9.14
CA ILE A 294 -3.62 -7.76 10.12
C ILE A 294 -4.09 -7.45 11.54
N GLY A 295 -4.83 -6.33 11.74
CA GLY A 295 -5.43 -6.01 13.03
C GLY A 295 -6.39 -7.10 13.50
N ARG A 296 -7.19 -7.65 12.59
CA ARG A 296 -8.07 -8.78 12.86
C ARG A 296 -7.28 -10.04 13.24
N ALA A 297 -6.29 -10.42 12.44
CA ALA A 297 -5.46 -11.61 12.64
C ALA A 297 -4.71 -11.55 13.99
N LEU A 298 -4.09 -10.42 14.34
CA LEU A 298 -3.42 -10.26 15.64
C LEU A 298 -4.39 -10.29 16.81
N THR A 299 -5.56 -9.68 16.67
CA THR A 299 -6.59 -9.76 17.72
C THR A 299 -6.99 -11.21 17.98
N GLU A 300 -7.23 -11.99 16.95
CA GLU A 300 -7.56 -13.40 17.06
C GLU A 300 -6.42 -14.20 17.70
N LEU A 301 -5.21 -14.04 17.22
CA LEU A 301 -4.04 -14.71 17.79
C LEU A 301 -3.86 -14.40 19.28
N ILE A 302 -4.02 -13.14 19.68
CA ILE A 302 -3.87 -12.71 21.09
C ILE A 302 -5.00 -13.27 21.98
N THR A 303 -6.23 -13.28 21.49
CA THR A 303 -7.40 -13.63 22.30
C THR A 303 -7.75 -15.12 22.28
N THR A 304 -7.47 -15.81 21.18
CA THR A 304 -7.84 -17.23 21.00
C THR A 304 -6.65 -18.18 20.81
N GLY A 305 -5.45 -17.63 20.63
CA GLY A 305 -4.22 -18.40 20.40
C GLY A 305 -4.01 -18.86 18.95
N SER A 306 -4.91 -18.50 18.00
CA SER A 306 -4.78 -18.91 16.60
C SER A 306 -5.48 -17.94 15.66
N TYR A 307 -5.08 -17.90 14.39
CA TYR A 307 -5.77 -17.18 13.34
C TYR A 307 -7.09 -17.88 12.99
N GLN A 308 -8.17 -17.12 12.83
CA GLN A 308 -9.51 -17.65 12.55
C GLN A 308 -10.05 -17.19 11.19
N THR A 309 -9.84 -15.91 10.85
CA THR A 309 -10.40 -15.28 9.64
C THR A 309 -9.43 -15.35 8.46
N ILE A 310 -8.18 -14.99 8.68
CA ILE A 310 -7.10 -15.05 7.69
C ILE A 310 -5.89 -15.66 8.37
N ASP A 311 -5.45 -16.80 7.88
CA ASP A 311 -4.18 -17.38 8.32
C ASP A 311 -3.03 -16.63 7.63
N VAL A 312 -2.21 -15.98 8.42
CA VAL A 312 -1.02 -15.24 7.98
C VAL A 312 0.28 -15.91 8.46
N SER A 313 0.21 -17.16 8.89
CA SER A 313 1.35 -18.00 9.31
C SER A 313 2.06 -18.60 8.10
N VAL A 314 2.89 -17.82 7.41
CA VAL A 314 3.72 -18.26 6.27
C VAL A 314 5.19 -18.15 6.55
#